data_4acd293740f2f7015325f6d63fb11865
#
_entry.id   4acd293740f2f7015325f6d63fb11865
#
_cell.length_a   1.000
_cell.length_b   1.000
_cell.length_c   1.000
_cell.angle_alpha   90.00
_cell.angle_beta   90.00
_cell.angle_gamma   90.00
#
_symmetry.space_group_name_H-M   'P 1'
#
loop_
_entity.id
_entity.type
_entity.pdbx_description
1 polymer ?
#
loop_
_entity_poly.entity_id
_entity_poly.type
_entity_poly.pdbx_seq_one_letter_code
_entity_poly.pdbx_strand_id
1 'polypeptide(L)'
;DGTVDPIPNQAYTGQPVIPEVKVTCGDYTLKQGEDYTLSFDTDNTEIGTVLMRINGTGGFTNYRQTTFHIASDISPAEIVGLRDSYPFTGSAYTPDDLGITEVRIGETVLTTDSYSFAFDNNSDGMSAGTQTLLLIGQGSYGGTKKCTIEITPKDITDEDVVMSGFEDTVSYSEQITQNVTFQWGEIALVRDTDYTVTCRPAGVAGIYEMEVAGTGNYTGTVTKQFTVDQTPIDGLEVKGISSTYTYTGKAI
;
A
#
# COMPACT_ATOMS: atom_id res chain seq x y z
N ASP A 1 -12.42 25.65 19.63
CA ASP A 1 -10.99 25.87 19.85
C ASP A 1 -10.19 25.14 18.78
N GLY A 2 -9.24 25.86 18.15
CA GLY A 2 -8.33 25.26 17.19
C GLY A 2 -7.20 24.50 17.89
N THR A 3 -6.76 23.37 17.30
CA THR A 3 -5.60 22.61 17.74
C THR A 3 -4.48 22.73 16.70
N VAL A 4 -3.24 22.63 17.16
CA VAL A 4 -2.04 22.63 16.33
C VAL A 4 -1.32 21.32 16.59
N ASP A 5 -1.07 20.55 15.54
CA ASP A 5 -0.30 19.31 15.68
C ASP A 5 1.15 19.64 16.11
N PRO A 6 1.83 18.74 16.86
CA PRO A 6 3.24 18.92 17.20
C PRO A 6 4.07 19.15 15.95
N ILE A 7 4.95 20.17 15.98
CA ILE A 7 5.83 20.51 14.88
C ILE A 7 7.16 19.76 15.11
N PRO A 8 7.57 18.87 14.18
CA PRO A 8 8.88 18.19 14.28
C PRO A 8 10.03 19.18 14.29
N ASN A 9 11.19 18.78 14.85
CA ASN A 9 12.41 19.54 14.74
C ASN A 9 12.74 19.80 13.26
N GLN A 10 13.08 21.04 12.94
CA GLN A 10 13.43 21.48 11.60
C GLN A 10 14.94 21.47 11.42
N ALA A 11 15.39 21.14 10.20
CA ALA A 11 16.81 21.20 9.87
C ALA A 11 17.30 22.65 9.81
N TYR A 12 18.48 22.90 10.37
CA TYR A 12 19.22 24.15 10.15
C TYR A 12 19.70 24.23 8.70
N THR A 13 19.35 25.29 8.02
CA THR A 13 19.70 25.53 6.61
C THR A 13 20.56 26.80 6.38
N GLY A 14 20.76 27.58 7.43
CA GLY A 14 21.34 28.94 7.33
C GLY A 14 20.42 29.97 6.64
N GLN A 15 19.14 29.59 6.43
CA GLN A 15 18.09 30.45 5.86
C GLN A 15 16.88 30.44 6.78
N PRO A 16 15.94 31.41 6.68
CA PRO A 16 14.71 31.38 7.46
C PRO A 16 13.94 30.07 7.28
N VAL A 17 13.69 29.39 8.39
CA VAL A 17 12.95 28.11 8.43
C VAL A 17 11.48 28.40 8.70
N ILE A 18 10.61 27.96 7.79
CA ILE A 18 9.16 28.05 7.91
C ILE A 18 8.62 26.63 7.95
N PRO A 19 8.18 26.11 9.12
CA PRO A 19 7.67 24.75 9.22
C PRO A 19 6.30 24.61 8.54
N GLU A 20 6.01 23.41 8.06
CA GLU A 20 4.65 23.05 7.71
C GLU A 20 3.84 22.82 9.00
N VAL A 21 2.66 23.46 9.10
CA VAL A 21 1.84 23.45 10.31
C VAL A 21 0.46 22.96 9.97
N LYS A 22 0.04 21.90 10.65
CA LYS A 22 -1.35 21.42 10.55
C LYS A 22 -2.17 22.02 11.69
N VAL A 23 -3.18 22.81 11.32
CA VAL A 23 -4.11 23.46 12.22
C VAL A 23 -5.51 22.95 11.95
N THR A 24 -6.23 22.55 13.02
CA THR A 24 -7.62 22.07 12.91
C THR A 24 -8.55 22.82 13.84
N CYS A 25 -9.81 22.98 13.45
CA CYS A 25 -10.89 23.53 14.27
C CYS A 25 -12.11 22.61 14.16
N GLY A 26 -12.31 21.77 15.17
CA GLY A 26 -13.23 20.63 15.06
C GLY A 26 -12.77 19.69 13.91
N ASP A 27 -13.68 19.34 13.03
CA ASP A 27 -13.39 18.47 11.87
C ASP A 27 -12.81 19.23 10.66
N TYR A 28 -12.64 20.56 10.77
CA TYR A 28 -12.14 21.39 9.68
C TYR A 28 -10.63 21.60 9.79
N THR A 29 -9.88 21.25 8.72
CA THR A 29 -8.44 21.55 8.61
C THR A 29 -8.26 22.91 7.94
N LEU A 30 -7.60 23.84 8.65
CA LEU A 30 -7.35 25.20 8.17
C LEU A 30 -6.27 25.21 7.10
N LYS A 31 -6.39 26.13 6.14
CA LYS A 31 -5.44 26.33 5.04
C LYS A 31 -4.60 27.57 5.25
N GLN A 32 -3.27 27.40 5.20
CA GLN A 32 -2.34 28.52 5.27
C GLN A 32 -2.52 29.47 4.08
N GLY A 33 -2.53 30.78 4.34
CA GLY A 33 -2.76 31.81 3.35
C GLY A 33 -4.23 32.17 3.10
N GLU A 34 -5.19 31.29 3.46
CA GLU A 34 -6.63 31.55 3.39
C GLU A 34 -7.19 31.78 4.81
N ASP A 35 -7.02 30.80 5.70
CA ASP A 35 -7.61 30.76 7.03
C ASP A 35 -6.65 31.26 8.11
N TYR A 36 -5.33 31.16 7.86
CA TYR A 36 -4.31 31.66 8.77
C TYR A 36 -3.01 32.05 8.04
N THR A 37 -2.20 32.88 8.74
CA THR A 37 -0.82 33.21 8.36
C THR A 37 0.14 32.92 9.51
N LEU A 38 1.42 32.77 9.20
CA LEU A 38 2.49 32.57 10.20
C LEU A 38 3.28 33.86 10.38
N SER A 39 3.69 34.15 11.62
CA SER A 39 4.68 35.15 11.96
C SER A 39 5.59 34.62 13.07
N PHE A 40 6.82 35.15 13.13
CA PHE A 40 7.85 34.67 14.06
C PHE A 40 8.19 35.78 15.03
N ASP A 41 8.15 35.47 16.34
CA ASP A 41 8.49 36.40 17.41
C ASP A 41 9.96 36.34 17.79
N THR A 42 10.67 35.27 17.38
CA THR A 42 12.12 35.10 17.54
C THR A 42 12.76 34.77 16.21
N ASP A 43 14.08 34.82 16.15
CA ASP A 43 14.85 34.47 14.96
C ASP A 43 14.59 33.03 14.55
N ASN A 44 14.26 32.83 13.27
CA ASN A 44 14.00 31.53 12.66
C ASN A 44 15.11 31.13 11.66
N THR A 45 16.30 31.70 11.79
CA THR A 45 17.46 31.38 10.94
C THR A 45 18.55 30.60 11.66
N GLU A 46 18.54 30.56 13.00
CA GLU A 46 19.58 29.95 13.82
C GLU A 46 19.07 28.72 14.58
N ILE A 47 20.01 27.84 14.97
CA ILE A 47 19.71 26.68 15.82
C ILE A 47 19.17 27.18 17.17
N GLY A 48 18.02 26.64 17.54
CA GLY A 48 17.35 26.97 18.78
C GLY A 48 15.85 26.87 18.71
N THR A 49 15.19 27.28 19.78
CA THR A 49 13.72 27.31 19.86
C THR A 49 13.17 28.58 19.24
N VAL A 50 12.31 28.44 18.27
CA VAL A 50 11.62 29.54 17.60
C VAL A 50 10.21 29.66 18.14
N LEU A 51 9.86 30.88 18.56
CA LEU A 51 8.53 31.26 18.96
C LEU A 51 7.78 31.84 17.77
N MET A 52 6.66 31.24 17.40
CA MET A 52 5.86 31.69 16.27
C MET A 52 4.38 31.86 16.62
N ARG A 53 3.69 32.64 15.80
CA ARG A 53 2.23 32.83 15.87
C ARG A 53 1.55 32.34 14.63
N ILE A 54 0.42 31.70 14.85
CA ILE A 54 -0.56 31.33 13.84
C ILE A 54 -1.67 32.36 13.95
N ASN A 55 -1.73 33.30 13.00
CA ASN A 55 -2.68 34.40 13.00
C ASN A 55 -3.88 34.05 12.16
N GLY A 56 -5.09 34.03 12.74
CA GLY A 56 -6.34 33.79 12.01
C GLY A 56 -6.61 34.87 10.96
N THR A 57 -7.12 34.47 9.80
CA THR A 57 -7.54 35.32 8.69
C THR A 57 -8.87 34.82 8.12
N GLY A 58 -9.49 35.57 7.21
CA GLY A 58 -10.74 35.17 6.58
C GLY A 58 -11.88 34.99 7.60
N GLY A 59 -12.30 33.75 7.80
CA GLY A 59 -13.33 33.39 8.78
C GLY A 59 -12.83 33.21 10.23
N PHE A 60 -11.51 33.32 10.45
CA PHE A 60 -10.85 33.11 11.74
C PHE A 60 -10.21 34.41 12.25
N THR A 61 -10.18 34.56 13.57
CA THR A 61 -9.66 35.78 14.25
C THR A 61 -8.72 35.40 15.38
N ASN A 62 -8.00 36.40 15.92
CA ASN A 62 -6.99 36.23 16.97
C ASN A 62 -5.78 35.43 16.51
N TYR A 63 -4.93 35.06 17.43
CA TYR A 63 -3.74 34.23 17.15
C TYR A 63 -3.55 33.15 18.21
N ARG A 64 -2.83 32.12 17.83
CA ARG A 64 -2.28 31.11 18.73
C ARG A 64 -0.77 31.14 18.65
N GLN A 65 -0.11 31.09 19.80
CA GLN A 65 1.34 31.01 19.90
C GLN A 65 1.77 29.56 20.08
N THR A 66 2.81 29.16 19.40
CA THR A 66 3.44 27.85 19.51
C THR A 66 4.94 27.96 19.27
N THR A 67 5.68 26.88 19.49
CA THR A 67 7.13 26.81 19.27
C THR A 67 7.49 25.63 18.38
N PHE A 68 8.61 25.75 17.68
CA PHE A 68 9.32 24.65 17.06
C PHE A 68 10.83 24.80 17.32
N HIS A 69 11.60 23.76 17.02
CA HIS A 69 13.04 23.77 17.23
C HIS A 69 13.78 23.62 15.91
N ILE A 70 14.80 24.47 15.67
CA ILE A 70 15.76 24.32 14.58
C ILE A 70 16.99 23.63 15.15
N ALA A 71 17.42 22.54 14.51
CA ALA A 71 18.49 21.67 14.97
C ALA A 71 19.41 21.26 13.83
N SER A 72 20.51 20.56 14.12
CA SER A 72 21.45 20.08 13.10
C SER A 72 20.74 19.20 12.07
N ASP A 73 21.05 19.35 10.78
CA ASP A 73 20.42 18.58 9.70
C ASP A 73 20.78 17.09 9.79
N ILE A 74 19.76 16.21 9.78
CA ILE A 74 19.94 14.76 9.78
C ILE A 74 20.06 14.18 8.36
N SER A 75 19.75 14.93 7.31
CA SER A 75 19.71 14.42 5.94
C SER A 75 21.02 13.81 5.43
N PRO A 76 22.24 14.25 5.89
CA PRO A 76 23.49 13.61 5.50
C PRO A 76 23.73 12.25 6.16
N ALA A 77 22.90 11.83 7.14
CA ALA A 77 23.12 10.58 7.86
C ALA A 77 23.18 9.37 6.94
N GLU A 78 24.09 8.44 7.22
CA GLU A 78 24.16 7.10 6.63
C GLU A 78 23.40 6.11 7.53
N ILE A 79 22.60 5.24 6.92
CA ILE A 79 21.83 4.20 7.61
C ILE A 79 22.47 2.86 7.28
N VAL A 80 23.18 2.30 8.24
CA VAL A 80 23.90 1.03 8.07
C VAL A 80 22.95 -0.14 8.31
N GLY A 81 22.97 -1.11 7.39
CA GLY A 81 22.14 -2.31 7.48
C GLY A 81 20.82 -2.22 6.72
N LEU A 82 20.36 -1.02 6.34
CA LEU A 82 19.20 -0.86 5.46
C LEU A 82 19.49 -1.47 4.09
N ARG A 83 18.63 -2.38 3.61
CA ARG A 83 18.73 -3.02 2.29
C ARG A 83 17.83 -2.32 1.28
N ASP A 84 18.17 -2.48 0.00
CA ASP A 84 17.37 -1.91 -1.11
C ASP A 84 16.04 -2.67 -1.31
N SER A 85 15.96 -3.95 -0.88
CA SER A 85 14.76 -4.75 -1.04
C SER A 85 14.50 -5.73 0.10
N TYR A 86 13.22 -6.02 0.31
CA TYR A 86 12.68 -6.92 1.33
C TYR A 86 11.56 -7.76 0.72
N PRO A 87 11.40 -9.05 1.09
CA PRO A 87 10.29 -9.86 0.57
C PRO A 87 8.95 -9.43 1.19
N PHE A 88 7.85 -9.58 0.47
CA PHE A 88 6.53 -9.49 1.06
C PHE A 88 6.34 -10.61 2.10
N THR A 89 5.88 -10.24 3.31
CA THR A 89 5.72 -11.17 4.44
C THR A 89 4.28 -11.37 4.86
N GLY A 90 3.34 -10.62 4.27
CA GLY A 90 1.95 -10.56 4.73
C GLY A 90 1.73 -9.68 5.96
N SER A 91 2.77 -9.02 6.46
CA SER A 91 2.73 -8.10 7.59
C SER A 91 3.56 -6.85 7.30
N ALA A 92 3.19 -5.74 7.91
CA ALA A 92 3.97 -4.51 7.78
C ALA A 92 5.34 -4.66 8.46
N TYR A 93 6.39 -4.21 7.78
CA TYR A 93 7.71 -4.08 8.36
C TYR A 93 7.71 -2.96 9.41
N THR A 94 8.29 -3.24 10.54
CA THR A 94 8.68 -2.21 11.51
C THR A 94 10.13 -1.78 11.27
N PRO A 95 10.58 -0.61 11.75
CA PRO A 95 11.98 -0.21 11.64
C PRO A 95 12.97 -1.25 12.18
N ASP A 96 12.58 -2.00 13.20
CA ASP A 96 13.42 -3.06 13.80
C ASP A 96 13.59 -4.26 12.85
N ASP A 97 12.61 -4.54 11.98
CA ASP A 97 12.65 -5.63 11.01
C ASP A 97 13.56 -5.33 9.81
N LEU A 98 13.90 -4.05 9.59
CA LEU A 98 14.70 -3.61 8.46
C LEU A 98 16.20 -3.92 8.60
N GLY A 99 16.63 -4.47 9.75
CA GLY A 99 18.03 -4.85 9.99
C GLY A 99 18.97 -3.66 10.09
N ILE A 100 18.47 -2.48 10.43
CA ILE A 100 19.27 -1.27 10.66
C ILE A 100 20.09 -1.47 11.91
N THR A 101 21.40 -1.34 11.79
CA THR A 101 22.35 -1.56 12.89
C THR A 101 22.92 -0.27 13.44
N GLU A 102 23.00 0.77 12.62
CA GLU A 102 23.63 2.04 12.99
C GLU A 102 23.09 3.19 12.11
N VAL A 103 23.00 4.37 12.69
CA VAL A 103 22.82 5.65 11.97
C VAL A 103 23.97 6.56 12.31
N ARG A 104 24.67 7.11 11.33
CA ARG A 104 25.84 7.96 11.55
C ARG A 104 25.92 9.15 10.60
N ILE A 105 26.58 10.23 11.05
CA ILE A 105 26.94 11.37 10.24
C ILE A 105 28.47 11.51 10.27
N GLY A 106 29.14 11.24 9.15
CA GLY A 106 30.58 11.10 9.09
C GLY A 106 31.07 10.01 10.05
N GLU A 107 31.95 10.34 10.98
CA GLU A 107 32.47 9.40 12.00
C GLU A 107 31.58 9.31 13.25
N THR A 108 30.53 10.15 13.37
CA THR A 108 29.70 10.23 14.57
C THR A 108 28.50 9.28 14.46
N VAL A 109 28.46 8.27 15.32
CA VAL A 109 27.32 7.38 15.49
C VAL A 109 26.26 8.09 16.33
N LEU A 110 25.03 8.14 15.81
CA LEU A 110 23.91 8.76 16.49
C LEU A 110 23.26 7.82 17.49
N THR A 111 22.86 8.35 18.63
CA THR A 111 22.10 7.62 19.64
C THR A 111 20.63 7.52 19.24
N THR A 112 19.89 6.53 19.70
CA THR A 112 18.50 6.25 19.33
C THR A 112 17.50 7.33 19.74
N ASP A 113 17.87 8.23 20.64
CA ASP A 113 17.09 9.42 21.03
C ASP A 113 17.32 10.62 20.08
N SER A 114 18.28 10.48 19.16
CA SER A 114 18.60 11.51 18.15
C SER A 114 17.76 11.40 16.86
N TYR A 115 17.02 10.30 16.70
CA TYR A 115 16.21 10.04 15.50
C TYR A 115 15.07 9.06 15.75
N SER A 116 14.14 9.01 14.79
CA SER A 116 13.14 7.95 14.67
C SER A 116 12.95 7.55 13.21
N PHE A 117 12.35 6.38 12.99
CA PHE A 117 11.95 5.93 11.66
C PHE A 117 10.43 5.87 11.55
N ALA A 118 9.93 6.18 10.36
CA ALA A 118 8.52 5.99 9.99
C ALA A 118 8.41 5.76 8.49
N PHE A 119 7.37 5.05 8.04
CA PHE A 119 7.00 5.09 6.63
C PHE A 119 6.25 6.39 6.33
N ASP A 120 6.40 6.94 5.12
CA ASP A 120 5.65 8.13 4.73
C ASP A 120 4.16 7.83 4.50
N ASN A 121 3.35 8.89 4.31
CA ASN A 121 1.90 8.75 4.18
C ASN A 121 1.42 7.94 2.96
N ASN A 122 2.29 7.66 2.00
CA ASN A 122 2.00 6.88 0.80
C ASN A 122 2.60 5.47 0.85
N SER A 123 3.17 5.09 2.00
CA SER A 123 3.89 3.84 2.21
C SER A 123 3.37 3.19 3.49
N ASP A 124 2.91 1.95 3.36
CA ASP A 124 2.37 1.18 4.50
C ASP A 124 3.39 0.22 5.12
N GLY A 125 4.58 0.14 4.53
CA GLY A 125 5.64 -0.81 4.93
C GLY A 125 5.27 -2.27 4.69
N MET A 126 4.18 -2.56 3.98
CA MET A 126 3.67 -3.92 3.77
C MET A 126 3.48 -4.25 2.30
N SER A 127 2.80 -3.40 1.54
CA SER A 127 2.42 -3.67 0.15
C SER A 127 3.65 -3.79 -0.75
N ALA A 128 3.62 -4.77 -1.67
CA ALA A 128 4.66 -4.94 -2.66
C ALA A 128 4.81 -3.69 -3.55
N GLY A 129 6.05 -3.38 -3.90
CA GLY A 129 6.44 -2.19 -4.65
C GLY A 129 7.31 -1.25 -3.84
N THR A 130 7.49 -0.07 -4.38
CA THR A 130 8.36 0.96 -3.81
C THR A 130 7.76 1.58 -2.55
N GLN A 131 8.51 1.55 -1.45
CA GLN A 131 8.14 2.14 -0.16
C GLN A 131 9.14 3.24 0.21
N THR A 132 8.67 4.30 0.88
CA THR A 132 9.51 5.38 1.38
C THR A 132 9.61 5.33 2.89
N LEU A 133 10.81 5.06 3.40
CA LEU A 133 11.17 5.12 4.81
C LEU A 133 11.73 6.52 5.11
N LEU A 134 11.27 7.13 6.18
CA LEU A 134 11.72 8.42 6.69
C LEU A 134 12.64 8.19 7.90
N LEU A 135 13.85 8.74 7.86
CA LEU A 135 14.66 8.99 9.05
C LEU A 135 14.39 10.41 9.50
N ILE A 136 13.84 10.59 10.70
CA ILE A 136 13.37 11.86 11.24
C ILE A 136 14.28 12.27 12.40
N GLY A 137 14.88 13.46 12.30
CA GLY A 137 15.75 14.01 13.34
C GLY A 137 14.99 14.34 14.62
N GLN A 138 15.62 14.08 15.76
CA GLN A 138 15.10 14.35 17.11
C GLN A 138 16.21 14.93 18.00
N GLY A 139 15.84 15.50 19.14
CA GLY A 139 16.80 16.07 20.09
C GLY A 139 17.65 17.16 19.46
N SER A 140 18.96 16.91 19.31
CA SER A 140 19.91 17.83 18.68
C SER A 140 19.88 17.81 17.15
N TYR A 141 19.04 16.99 16.55
CA TYR A 141 18.89 16.86 15.10
C TYR A 141 17.47 17.22 14.67
N GLY A 142 17.37 17.72 13.44
CA GLY A 142 16.11 18.09 12.81
C GLY A 142 16.10 17.72 11.33
N GLY A 143 14.95 17.93 10.71
CA GLY A 143 14.73 17.56 9.32
C GLY A 143 14.46 16.07 9.13
N THR A 144 14.46 15.64 7.86
CA THR A 144 14.09 14.29 7.48
C THR A 144 14.92 13.83 6.28
N LYS A 145 15.43 12.59 6.34
CA LYS A 145 16.01 11.90 5.20
C LYS A 145 15.01 10.88 4.66
N LYS A 146 14.76 10.93 3.35
CA LYS A 146 13.95 9.93 2.64
C LYS A 146 14.85 8.81 2.12
N CYS A 147 14.46 7.57 2.38
CA CYS A 147 15.09 6.36 1.87
C CYS A 147 14.05 5.56 1.11
N THR A 148 14.41 5.07 -0.06
CA THR A 148 13.54 4.22 -0.88
C THR A 148 13.96 2.78 -0.69
N ILE A 149 12.99 1.90 -0.43
CA ILE A 149 13.16 0.45 -0.39
C ILE A 149 12.11 -0.19 -1.30
N GLU A 150 12.35 -1.41 -1.76
CA GLU A 150 11.40 -2.19 -2.56
C GLU A 150 10.89 -3.36 -1.74
N ILE A 151 9.57 -3.58 -1.67
CA ILE A 151 8.99 -4.82 -1.18
C ILE A 151 8.68 -5.69 -2.39
N THR A 152 9.41 -6.82 -2.51
CA THR A 152 9.23 -7.76 -3.64
C THR A 152 8.02 -8.63 -3.41
N PRO A 153 7.14 -8.82 -4.41
CA PRO A 153 5.94 -9.63 -4.26
C PRO A 153 6.27 -11.11 -4.02
N LYS A 154 5.37 -11.82 -3.34
CA LYS A 154 5.45 -13.27 -3.15
C LYS A 154 5.07 -14.00 -4.43
N ASP A 155 5.89 -14.96 -4.87
CA ASP A 155 5.57 -15.79 -6.04
C ASP A 155 4.57 -16.89 -5.67
N ILE A 156 3.44 -16.96 -6.40
CA ILE A 156 2.42 -18.00 -6.19
C ILE A 156 2.86 -19.40 -6.64
N THR A 157 4.00 -19.50 -7.31
CA THR A 157 4.62 -20.79 -7.74
C THR A 157 5.58 -21.34 -6.70
N ASP A 158 5.89 -20.62 -5.65
CA ASP A 158 6.77 -21.07 -4.55
C ASP A 158 6.18 -22.30 -3.86
N GLU A 159 7.06 -23.19 -3.38
CA GLU A 159 6.69 -24.49 -2.76
C GLU A 159 5.84 -24.33 -1.49
N ASP A 160 5.93 -23.19 -0.80
CA ASP A 160 5.16 -22.88 0.40
C ASP A 160 3.79 -22.26 0.12
N VAL A 161 3.44 -22.06 -1.18
CA VAL A 161 2.12 -21.62 -1.62
C VAL A 161 1.33 -22.81 -2.16
N VAL A 162 0.27 -23.20 -1.47
CA VAL A 162 -0.51 -24.39 -1.79
C VAL A 162 -1.73 -24.01 -2.61
N MET A 163 -1.84 -24.55 -3.82
CA MET A 163 -3.03 -24.48 -4.65
C MET A 163 -3.95 -25.67 -4.39
N SER A 164 -5.25 -25.44 -4.25
CA SER A 164 -6.30 -26.46 -4.07
C SER A 164 -7.50 -26.19 -4.97
N GLY A 165 -8.41 -27.16 -5.08
CA GLY A 165 -9.68 -27.00 -5.81
C GLY A 165 -9.57 -27.09 -7.34
N PHE A 166 -8.40 -27.49 -7.87
CA PHE A 166 -8.27 -27.79 -9.30
C PHE A 166 -8.93 -29.14 -9.63
N GLU A 167 -9.72 -29.15 -10.70
CA GLU A 167 -10.39 -30.36 -11.23
C GLU A 167 -9.82 -30.70 -12.58
N ASP A 168 -9.30 -31.94 -12.75
CA ASP A 168 -8.74 -32.42 -14.01
C ASP A 168 -9.81 -32.59 -15.10
N THR A 169 -11.10 -32.74 -14.68
CA THR A 169 -12.24 -32.89 -15.60
C THR A 169 -13.43 -32.13 -15.05
N VAL A 170 -14.08 -31.32 -15.90
CA VAL A 170 -15.31 -30.60 -15.58
C VAL A 170 -16.36 -30.86 -16.65
N SER A 171 -17.65 -30.79 -16.29
CA SER A 171 -18.75 -30.88 -17.25
C SER A 171 -18.87 -29.57 -18.04
N TYR A 172 -19.27 -29.70 -19.32
CA TYR A 172 -19.52 -28.55 -20.16
C TYR A 172 -20.62 -27.63 -19.56
N SER A 173 -20.35 -26.30 -19.56
CA SER A 173 -21.31 -25.28 -19.18
C SER A 173 -21.06 -24.01 -19.99
N GLU A 174 -21.97 -23.02 -19.93
CA GLU A 174 -21.81 -21.74 -20.65
C GLU A 174 -20.57 -20.97 -20.22
N GLN A 175 -20.19 -21.12 -18.96
CA GLN A 175 -18.96 -20.54 -18.40
C GLN A 175 -18.10 -21.62 -17.79
N ILE A 176 -17.00 -21.94 -18.46
CA ILE A 176 -15.99 -22.88 -17.96
C ILE A 176 -15.04 -22.11 -17.07
N THR A 177 -14.99 -22.48 -15.79
CA THR A 177 -14.06 -21.91 -14.81
C THR A 177 -13.56 -23.00 -13.87
N GLN A 178 -12.45 -22.73 -13.20
CA GLN A 178 -11.88 -23.55 -12.13
C GLN A 178 -12.01 -22.78 -10.80
N ASN A 179 -12.42 -23.48 -9.76
CA ASN A 179 -12.56 -22.88 -8.42
C ASN A 179 -11.31 -23.12 -7.57
N VAL A 180 -10.17 -22.76 -8.11
CA VAL A 180 -8.89 -22.88 -7.39
C VAL A 180 -8.77 -21.84 -6.28
N THR A 181 -8.14 -22.25 -5.20
CA THR A 181 -7.77 -21.40 -4.05
C THR A 181 -6.29 -21.56 -3.76
N PHE A 182 -5.70 -20.50 -3.20
CA PHE A 182 -4.30 -20.49 -2.81
C PHE A 182 -4.20 -20.18 -1.32
N GLN A 183 -3.26 -20.85 -0.66
CA GLN A 183 -2.95 -20.69 0.76
C GLN A 183 -1.43 -20.57 0.93
N TRP A 184 -1.00 -19.51 1.61
CA TRP A 184 0.39 -19.31 2.00
C TRP A 184 0.50 -19.22 3.52
N GLY A 185 0.99 -20.28 4.17
CA GLY A 185 0.94 -20.39 5.62
C GLY A 185 -0.50 -20.26 6.15
N GLU A 186 -0.77 -19.24 6.97
CA GLU A 186 -2.12 -18.93 7.47
C GLU A 186 -2.88 -17.95 6.58
N ILE A 187 -2.26 -17.41 5.52
CA ILE A 187 -2.84 -16.42 4.62
C ILE A 187 -3.58 -17.12 3.49
N ALA A 188 -4.91 -16.95 3.41
CA ALA A 188 -5.71 -17.35 2.26
C ALA A 188 -5.69 -16.21 1.23
N LEU A 189 -5.23 -16.50 0.02
CA LEU A 189 -5.21 -15.52 -1.07
C LEU A 189 -6.63 -15.29 -1.60
N VAL A 190 -6.94 -14.05 -1.91
CA VAL A 190 -8.27 -13.60 -2.37
C VAL A 190 -8.28 -13.51 -3.89
N ARG A 191 -9.16 -14.29 -4.53
CA ARG A 191 -9.36 -14.23 -6.00
C ARG A 191 -9.79 -12.82 -6.43
N ASP A 192 -9.31 -12.39 -7.59
CA ASP A 192 -9.53 -11.07 -8.21
C ASP A 192 -8.89 -9.90 -7.43
N THR A 193 -8.18 -10.18 -6.33
CA THR A 193 -7.36 -9.24 -5.57
C THR A 193 -5.89 -9.66 -5.59
N ASP A 194 -5.61 -10.89 -5.15
CA ASP A 194 -4.26 -11.43 -5.01
C ASP A 194 -3.86 -12.31 -6.21
N TYR A 195 -4.82 -12.85 -6.92
CA TYR A 195 -4.61 -13.60 -8.15
C TYR A 195 -5.85 -13.56 -9.05
N THR A 196 -5.65 -13.76 -10.35
CA THR A 196 -6.72 -13.91 -11.35
C THR A 196 -6.69 -15.32 -11.93
N VAL A 197 -7.87 -15.83 -12.33
CA VAL A 197 -8.01 -17.13 -12.99
C VAL A 197 -8.63 -16.92 -14.35
N THR A 198 -7.95 -17.36 -15.38
CA THR A 198 -8.42 -17.32 -16.77
C THR A 198 -8.47 -18.74 -17.32
N CYS A 199 -9.63 -19.17 -17.81
CA CYS A 199 -9.75 -20.40 -18.58
C CYS A 199 -9.96 -20.04 -20.05
N ARG A 200 -9.09 -20.54 -20.91
CA ARG A 200 -9.20 -20.27 -22.36
C ARG A 200 -10.22 -21.25 -22.97
N PRO A 201 -11.38 -20.74 -23.42
CA PRO A 201 -12.41 -21.57 -23.98
C PRO A 201 -12.00 -22.11 -25.35
N ALA A 202 -12.17 -23.41 -25.57
CA ALA A 202 -12.17 -23.98 -26.91
C ALA A 202 -13.59 -23.92 -27.55
N GLY A 203 -14.57 -23.39 -26.84
CA GLY A 203 -15.96 -23.23 -27.31
C GLY A 203 -16.80 -24.53 -27.35
N VAL A 204 -16.19 -25.69 -27.12
CA VAL A 204 -16.79 -27.03 -27.14
C VAL A 204 -16.05 -27.91 -26.13
N ALA A 205 -16.54 -29.15 -25.89
CA ALA A 205 -15.81 -30.12 -25.11
C ALA A 205 -14.39 -30.39 -25.67
N GLY A 206 -13.45 -30.68 -24.80
CA GLY A 206 -12.05 -30.92 -25.16
C GLY A 206 -11.04 -30.51 -24.10
N ILE A 207 -9.79 -30.32 -24.47
CA ILE A 207 -8.73 -29.93 -23.57
C ILE A 207 -8.68 -28.41 -23.47
N TYR A 208 -8.76 -27.89 -22.24
CA TYR A 208 -8.71 -26.48 -21.89
C TYR A 208 -7.43 -26.18 -21.13
N GLU A 209 -7.05 -24.93 -21.12
CA GLU A 209 -5.93 -24.41 -20.32
C GLU A 209 -6.46 -23.39 -19.31
N MET A 210 -6.14 -23.61 -18.04
CA MET A 210 -6.29 -22.64 -16.97
C MET A 210 -4.95 -21.92 -16.78
N GLU A 211 -5.01 -20.61 -16.71
CA GLU A 211 -3.89 -19.75 -16.32
C GLU A 211 -4.30 -19.00 -15.04
N VAL A 212 -3.47 -19.07 -14.01
CA VAL A 212 -3.59 -18.29 -12.79
C VAL A 212 -2.41 -17.35 -12.71
N ALA A 213 -2.64 -16.05 -12.57
CA ALA A 213 -1.61 -15.04 -12.44
C ALA A 213 -1.73 -14.30 -11.10
N GLY A 214 -0.62 -14.22 -10.35
CA GLY A 214 -0.51 -13.40 -9.15
C GLY A 214 -0.65 -11.91 -9.46
N THR A 215 -1.26 -11.15 -8.56
CA THR A 215 -1.48 -9.70 -8.68
C THR A 215 -1.23 -8.99 -7.35
N GLY A 216 -0.96 -7.67 -7.41
CA GLY A 216 -0.73 -6.87 -6.21
C GLY A 216 0.50 -7.33 -5.43
N ASN A 217 0.30 -7.88 -4.24
CA ASN A 217 1.35 -8.40 -3.38
C ASN A 217 1.91 -9.76 -3.83
N TYR A 218 1.36 -10.32 -4.91
CA TYR A 218 1.72 -11.63 -5.43
C TYR A 218 2.13 -11.53 -6.89
N THR A 219 2.97 -12.46 -7.33
CA THR A 219 3.48 -12.57 -8.70
C THR A 219 3.51 -14.04 -9.12
N GLY A 220 4.02 -14.31 -10.32
CA GLY A 220 4.13 -15.65 -10.87
C GLY A 220 2.85 -16.10 -11.60
N THR A 221 3.00 -17.19 -12.35
CA THR A 221 1.91 -17.76 -13.17
C THR A 221 1.90 -19.26 -13.08
N VAL A 222 0.74 -19.84 -12.75
CA VAL A 222 0.48 -21.28 -12.76
C VAL A 222 -0.39 -21.61 -13.97
N THR A 223 0.06 -22.52 -14.83
CA THR A 223 -0.71 -23.02 -15.97
C THR A 223 -1.01 -24.49 -15.80
N LYS A 224 -2.27 -24.90 -15.97
CA LYS A 224 -2.71 -26.30 -15.95
C LYS A 224 -3.71 -26.59 -17.05
N GLN A 225 -3.63 -27.81 -17.59
CA GLN A 225 -4.61 -28.33 -18.54
C GLN A 225 -5.65 -29.17 -17.82
N PHE A 226 -6.91 -29.11 -18.27
CA PHE A 226 -8.02 -29.91 -17.80
C PHE A 226 -8.94 -30.27 -18.97
N THR A 227 -9.76 -31.32 -18.80
CA THR A 227 -10.70 -31.78 -19.80
C THR A 227 -12.11 -31.24 -19.51
N VAL A 228 -12.78 -30.77 -20.54
CA VAL A 228 -14.21 -30.44 -20.48
C VAL A 228 -14.98 -31.57 -21.20
N ASP A 229 -15.75 -32.34 -20.43
CA ASP A 229 -16.55 -33.42 -20.97
C ASP A 229 -17.83 -32.92 -21.62
N GLN A 230 -18.31 -33.70 -22.64
CA GLN A 230 -19.59 -33.44 -23.25
C GLN A 230 -20.72 -33.74 -22.28
N THR A 231 -21.75 -32.88 -22.28
CA THR A 231 -23.00 -33.17 -21.55
C THR A 231 -23.93 -33.99 -22.43
N PRO A 232 -24.30 -35.23 -22.06
CA PRO A 232 -25.29 -36.03 -22.80
C PRO A 232 -26.64 -35.31 -22.87
N ILE A 233 -27.26 -35.31 -24.03
CA ILE A 233 -28.59 -34.69 -24.23
C ILE A 233 -29.77 -35.63 -23.96
N ASP A 234 -29.51 -36.93 -23.81
CA ASP A 234 -30.53 -37.97 -23.57
C ASP A 234 -31.25 -37.82 -22.21
N GLY A 235 -30.64 -37.13 -21.24
CA GLY A 235 -31.23 -36.80 -19.94
C GLY A 235 -31.89 -35.42 -19.86
N LEU A 236 -31.93 -34.65 -20.95
CA LEU A 236 -32.49 -33.28 -20.90
C LEU A 236 -34.01 -33.28 -20.97
N GLU A 237 -34.65 -32.51 -20.10
CA GLU A 237 -36.10 -32.29 -20.15
C GLU A 237 -36.43 -31.33 -21.31
N VAL A 238 -37.25 -31.78 -22.25
CA VAL A 238 -37.73 -30.94 -23.36
C VAL A 238 -38.96 -30.16 -22.89
N LYS A 239 -38.83 -28.83 -22.78
CA LYS A 239 -39.89 -27.91 -22.36
C LYS A 239 -40.44 -27.13 -23.55
N GLY A 240 -41.71 -26.72 -23.44
CA GLY A 240 -42.33 -25.83 -24.43
C GLY A 240 -42.84 -26.53 -25.69
N ILE A 241 -42.75 -27.87 -25.78
CA ILE A 241 -43.37 -28.64 -26.85
C ILE A 241 -44.74 -29.13 -26.39
N SER A 242 -45.79 -28.72 -27.08
CA SER A 242 -47.14 -29.25 -26.85
C SER A 242 -47.26 -30.66 -27.39
N SER A 243 -47.99 -31.56 -26.67
CA SER A 243 -48.28 -32.90 -27.12
C SER A 243 -49.23 -32.94 -28.34
N THR A 244 -49.87 -31.82 -28.66
CA THR A 244 -50.79 -31.67 -29.76
C THR A 244 -50.68 -30.29 -30.38
N TYR A 245 -50.72 -30.25 -31.71
CA TYR A 245 -50.77 -29.02 -32.51
C TYR A 245 -51.92 -29.08 -33.47
N THR A 246 -52.62 -27.94 -33.69
CA THR A 246 -53.66 -27.85 -34.68
C THR A 246 -53.04 -27.71 -36.05
N TYR A 247 -53.48 -28.50 -37.03
CA TYR A 247 -53.07 -28.37 -38.43
C TYR A 247 -53.50 -27.02 -39.02
N THR A 248 -52.54 -26.23 -39.43
CA THR A 248 -52.78 -24.87 -39.96
C THR A 248 -52.50 -24.73 -41.46
N GLY A 249 -52.09 -25.84 -42.11
CA GLY A 249 -51.65 -25.82 -43.52
C GLY A 249 -50.30 -25.16 -43.77
N LYS A 250 -49.54 -24.81 -42.69
CA LYS A 250 -48.20 -24.27 -42.73
C LYS A 250 -47.28 -25.11 -41.84
N ALA A 251 -45.98 -25.02 -42.11
CA ALA A 251 -45.00 -25.64 -41.23
C ALA A 251 -45.14 -25.04 -39.81
N ILE A 252 -45.05 -25.91 -38.80
CA ILE A 252 -45.07 -25.60 -37.38
C ILE A 252 -43.63 -25.40 -36.92
#